data_272446c84e92f20881f78166b98069d3
#
_entry.id   272446c84e92f20881f78166b98069d3
#
_cell.length_a   1.000
_cell.length_b   1.000
_cell.length_c   1.000
_cell.angle_alpha   90.00
_cell.angle_beta   90.00
_cell.angle_gamma   90.00
#
_symmetry.space_group_name_H-M   'P 1'
#
loop_
_entity.id
_entity.type
_entity.pdbx_description
1 polymer ?
#
loop_
_entity_poly.entity_id
_entity_poly.type
_entity_poly.pdbx_seq_one_letter_code
_entity_poly.pdbx_strand_id
1 'polypeptide(L)'
;MTTRAAAGPHATDEAPGTLELARWTINSGSNVQSRGAVVISSGDHQWEARAEGNGPVDALYRAVDLALQGVLTGHPRLMAYDVHAVTEGPESDGIVTVLIAPPATAAGARASGRYRGEARSANIIAASVEAYLTAINRLLAEEHWAGATEEAGNRKRARAAAAGEQRRAEINESAEDANITDWFNR
;
A
#
# COMPACT_ATOMS: atom_id res chain seq x y z
N MET A 1 32.70 -19.83 -32.51
CA MET A 1 32.35 -19.85 -31.06
C MET A 1 31.83 -18.49 -30.71
N THR A 2 30.51 -18.32 -30.65
CA THR A 2 29.84 -17.05 -30.46
C THR A 2 29.22 -17.04 -29.04
N THR A 3 29.79 -16.26 -28.15
CA THR A 3 29.32 -16.12 -26.76
C THR A 3 28.07 -15.25 -26.75
N ARG A 4 26.95 -15.85 -26.40
CA ARG A 4 25.65 -15.18 -26.21
C ARG A 4 25.62 -14.54 -24.84
N ALA A 5 25.58 -13.21 -24.78
CA ALA A 5 25.40 -12.44 -23.57
C ALA A 5 24.00 -12.75 -22.96
N ALA A 6 23.99 -13.14 -21.69
CA ALA A 6 22.78 -13.32 -20.91
C ALA A 6 22.16 -11.96 -20.61
N ALA A 7 20.96 -11.72 -21.09
CA ALA A 7 20.13 -10.61 -20.67
C ALA A 7 19.72 -10.83 -19.20
N GLY A 8 20.02 -9.86 -18.33
CA GLY A 8 19.57 -9.84 -16.95
C GLY A 8 18.04 -9.70 -16.86
N PRO A 9 17.42 -10.10 -15.74
CA PRO A 9 15.98 -10.02 -15.59
C PRO A 9 15.55 -8.55 -15.60
N HIS A 10 14.71 -8.19 -16.56
CA HIS A 10 13.93 -6.98 -16.53
C HIS A 10 13.04 -7.05 -15.28
N ALA A 11 13.24 -6.16 -14.32
CA ALA A 11 12.24 -5.87 -13.31
C ALA A 11 11.01 -5.31 -14.07
N THR A 12 10.03 -6.16 -14.30
CA THR A 12 8.71 -5.74 -14.70
C THR A 12 8.14 -4.95 -13.55
N ASP A 13 7.89 -3.68 -13.78
CA ASP A 13 7.14 -2.77 -12.91
C ASP A 13 5.65 -3.18 -13.00
N GLU A 14 5.38 -4.39 -12.51
CA GLU A 14 4.03 -4.92 -12.41
C GLU A 14 3.37 -4.25 -11.22
N ALA A 15 2.28 -3.53 -11.46
CA ALA A 15 1.43 -2.99 -10.41
C ALA A 15 1.17 -4.08 -9.36
N PRO A 16 1.27 -3.77 -8.06
CA PRO A 16 1.10 -4.79 -7.03
C PRO A 16 -0.22 -5.52 -7.26
N GLY A 17 -0.14 -6.83 -7.46
CA GLY A 17 -1.32 -7.68 -7.66
C GLY A 17 -2.27 -7.53 -6.48
N THR A 18 -3.53 -7.74 -6.70
CA THR A 18 -4.57 -7.70 -5.65
C THR A 18 -4.25 -8.74 -4.58
N LEU A 19 -4.29 -8.33 -3.32
CA LEU A 19 -4.15 -9.24 -2.17
C LEU A 19 -5.42 -10.08 -2.03
N GLU A 20 -5.26 -11.39 -1.94
CA GLU A 20 -6.34 -12.36 -1.80
C GLU A 20 -6.11 -13.29 -0.61
N LEU A 21 -7.19 -13.72 0.03
CA LEU A 21 -7.15 -14.70 1.12
C LEU A 21 -7.01 -16.12 0.53
N ALA A 22 -5.80 -16.67 0.54
CA ALA A 22 -5.56 -18.02 0.03
C ALA A 22 -5.99 -19.11 1.03
N ARG A 23 -5.75 -18.89 2.32
CA ARG A 23 -6.11 -19.85 3.39
C ARG A 23 -6.15 -19.14 4.74
N TRP A 24 -7.00 -19.65 5.61
CA TRP A 24 -7.07 -19.22 7.01
C TRP A 24 -7.46 -20.37 7.93
N THR A 25 -7.10 -20.24 9.19
CA THR A 25 -7.55 -21.12 10.26
C THR A 25 -7.81 -20.30 11.53
N ILE A 26 -8.76 -20.74 12.34
CA ILE A 26 -9.07 -20.11 13.62
C ILE A 26 -9.37 -21.19 14.67
N ASN A 27 -8.81 -21.02 15.85
CA ASN A 27 -9.18 -21.75 17.05
C ASN A 27 -9.70 -20.73 18.06
N SER A 28 -10.96 -20.86 18.45
CA SER A 28 -11.64 -19.96 19.36
C SER A 28 -12.64 -20.72 20.21
N GLY A 29 -12.80 -20.32 21.46
CA GLY A 29 -13.72 -20.96 22.38
C GLY A 29 -13.90 -20.16 23.66
N SER A 30 -14.76 -20.66 24.55
CA SER A 30 -14.97 -20.03 25.85
C SER A 30 -13.72 -20.15 26.71
N ASN A 31 -13.32 -19.07 27.37
CA ASN A 31 -12.18 -18.98 28.30
C ASN A 31 -10.80 -19.30 27.69
N VAL A 32 -10.68 -19.23 26.36
CA VAL A 32 -9.40 -19.34 25.65
C VAL A 32 -9.20 -18.15 24.75
N GLN A 33 -7.95 -17.73 24.62
CA GLN A 33 -7.59 -16.68 23.66
C GLN A 33 -7.74 -17.22 22.23
N SER A 34 -8.36 -16.48 21.36
CA SER A 34 -8.49 -16.87 19.95
C SER A 34 -7.14 -16.86 19.27
N ARG A 35 -6.85 -17.89 18.45
CA ARG A 35 -5.62 -18.01 17.66
C ARG A 35 -5.94 -18.15 16.21
N GLY A 36 -5.54 -17.19 15.41
CA GLY A 36 -5.75 -17.13 13.96
C GLY A 36 -4.47 -17.31 13.18
N ALA A 37 -4.54 -17.93 12.01
CA ALA A 37 -3.50 -17.94 11.01
C ALA A 37 -4.09 -17.63 9.64
N VAL A 38 -3.35 -16.88 8.82
CA VAL A 38 -3.73 -16.53 7.44
C VAL A 38 -2.59 -16.80 6.49
N VAL A 39 -2.95 -17.15 5.26
CA VAL A 39 -2.07 -17.10 4.09
C VAL A 39 -2.72 -16.15 3.10
N ILE A 40 -2.02 -15.10 2.75
CA ILE A 40 -2.43 -14.08 1.78
C ILE A 40 -1.57 -14.26 0.54
N SER A 41 -2.17 -14.18 -0.64
CA SER A 41 -1.46 -14.27 -1.92
C SER A 41 -1.65 -13.02 -2.77
N SER A 42 -0.66 -12.73 -3.61
CA SER A 42 -0.72 -11.71 -4.67
C SER A 42 0.23 -12.10 -5.78
N GLY A 43 -0.31 -12.51 -6.92
CA GLY A 43 0.48 -13.14 -7.97
C GLY A 43 1.24 -14.36 -7.44
N ASP A 44 2.55 -14.39 -7.64
CA ASP A 44 3.42 -15.49 -7.19
C ASP A 44 3.91 -15.35 -5.73
N HIS A 45 3.54 -14.25 -5.05
CA HIS A 45 3.95 -14.00 -3.67
C HIS A 45 2.91 -14.50 -2.67
N GLN A 46 3.41 -15.02 -1.53
CA GLN A 46 2.58 -15.43 -0.41
C GLN A 46 3.17 -14.92 0.90
N TRP A 47 2.30 -14.49 1.79
CA TRP A 47 2.61 -14.07 3.16
C TRP A 47 1.81 -14.91 4.13
N GLU A 48 2.48 -15.45 5.13
CA GLU A 48 1.84 -16.24 6.20
C GLU A 48 2.15 -15.62 7.55
N ALA A 49 1.15 -15.51 8.42
CA ALA A 49 1.34 -15.13 9.81
C ALA A 49 0.29 -15.74 10.72
N ARG A 50 0.59 -15.71 12.01
CA ARG A 50 -0.26 -16.20 13.09
C ARG A 50 -0.33 -15.14 14.18
N ALA A 51 -1.50 -14.97 14.76
CA ALA A 51 -1.70 -14.04 15.86
C ALA A 51 -2.74 -14.54 16.85
N GLU A 52 -2.67 -13.98 18.05
CA GLU A 52 -3.67 -14.16 19.10
C GLU A 52 -4.52 -12.88 19.21
N GLY A 53 -5.77 -13.05 19.61
CA GLY A 53 -6.71 -11.94 19.76
C GLY A 53 -7.81 -12.25 20.77
N ASN A 54 -8.59 -11.22 21.10
CA ASN A 54 -9.70 -11.31 22.05
C ASN A 54 -10.92 -12.09 21.48
N GLY A 55 -10.94 -12.24 20.16
CA GLY A 55 -11.97 -12.99 19.45
C GLY A 55 -11.48 -13.43 18.07
N PRO A 56 -12.27 -14.24 17.34
CA PRO A 56 -11.83 -14.83 16.07
C PRO A 56 -11.47 -13.79 15.01
N VAL A 57 -12.25 -12.73 14.87
CA VAL A 57 -12.00 -11.67 13.89
C VAL A 57 -10.77 -10.84 14.28
N ASP A 58 -10.60 -10.48 15.57
CA ASP A 58 -9.43 -9.75 16.07
C ASP A 58 -8.14 -10.55 15.85
N ALA A 59 -8.15 -11.86 16.15
CA ALA A 59 -6.98 -12.72 15.91
C ALA A 59 -6.59 -12.78 14.43
N LEU A 60 -7.58 -12.90 13.53
CA LEU A 60 -7.32 -12.96 12.10
C LEU A 60 -6.87 -11.61 11.53
N TYR A 61 -7.46 -10.49 11.98
CA TYR A 61 -7.01 -9.14 11.54
C TYR A 61 -5.57 -8.87 11.95
N ARG A 62 -5.20 -9.22 13.19
CA ARG A 62 -3.79 -9.13 13.65
C ARG A 62 -2.86 -10.03 12.83
N ALA A 63 -3.33 -11.23 12.44
CA ALA A 63 -2.54 -12.10 11.58
C ALA A 63 -2.36 -11.49 10.17
N VAL A 64 -3.38 -10.85 9.59
CA VAL A 64 -3.28 -10.10 8.33
C VAL A 64 -2.27 -8.96 8.45
N ASP A 65 -2.35 -8.15 9.51
CA ASP A 65 -1.44 -7.03 9.74
C ASP A 65 0.02 -7.49 9.88
N LEU A 66 0.25 -8.60 10.59
CA LEU A 66 1.59 -9.19 10.72
C LEU A 66 2.10 -9.76 9.39
N ALA A 67 1.24 -10.44 8.62
CA ALA A 67 1.61 -10.96 7.31
C ALA A 67 2.03 -9.82 6.36
N LEU A 68 1.33 -8.70 6.40
CA LEU A 68 1.54 -7.57 5.51
C LEU A 68 2.44 -6.46 6.08
N GLN A 69 3.10 -6.65 7.22
CA GLN A 69 3.96 -5.62 7.83
C GLN A 69 5.11 -5.14 6.94
N GLY A 70 5.53 -5.94 5.95
CA GLY A 70 6.52 -5.55 4.93
C GLY A 70 5.92 -4.83 3.72
N VAL A 71 4.59 -4.83 3.59
CA VAL A 71 3.83 -4.21 2.50
C VAL A 71 3.19 -2.89 2.97
N LEU A 72 2.66 -2.90 4.19
CA LEU A 72 2.00 -1.76 4.81
C LEU A 72 3.00 -0.91 5.60
N THR A 73 2.86 0.41 5.54
CA THR A 73 3.66 1.37 6.32
C THR A 73 3.22 1.50 7.78
N GLY A 74 2.49 0.53 8.30
CA GLY A 74 1.94 0.44 9.66
C GLY A 74 0.59 -0.25 9.68
N HIS A 75 -0.03 -0.35 10.88
CA HIS A 75 -1.32 -1.02 11.04
C HIS A 75 -2.47 -0.09 10.68
N PRO A 76 -3.34 -0.46 9.72
CA PRO A 76 -4.57 0.28 9.45
C PRO A 76 -5.45 0.35 10.71
N ARG A 77 -6.17 1.44 10.86
CA ARG A 77 -7.10 1.61 11.98
C ARG A 77 -8.51 1.20 11.56
N LEU A 78 -9.07 0.22 12.23
CA LEU A 78 -10.46 -0.17 12.04
C LEU A 78 -11.38 0.96 12.56
N MET A 79 -12.24 1.50 11.68
CA MET A 79 -13.15 2.59 11.97
C MET A 79 -14.60 2.12 12.13
N ALA A 80 -15.00 1.13 11.33
CA ALA A 80 -16.33 0.51 11.42
C ALA A 80 -16.26 -0.94 10.96
N TYR A 81 -17.11 -1.75 11.54
CA TYR A 81 -17.31 -3.16 11.22
C TYR A 81 -18.80 -3.47 11.35
N ASP A 82 -19.44 -3.76 10.24
CA ASP A 82 -20.87 -4.01 10.16
C ASP A 82 -21.15 -5.37 9.50
N VAL A 83 -22.14 -6.09 10.02
CA VAL A 83 -22.57 -7.37 9.48
C VAL A 83 -24.08 -7.35 9.28
N HIS A 84 -24.51 -7.67 8.07
CA HIS A 84 -25.92 -7.73 7.71
C HIS A 84 -26.27 -9.09 7.09
N ALA A 85 -27.37 -9.69 7.49
CA ALA A 85 -27.91 -10.84 6.80
C ALA A 85 -28.53 -10.41 5.45
N VAL A 86 -28.30 -11.21 4.41
CA VAL A 86 -28.83 -10.92 3.05
C VAL A 86 -30.27 -11.38 2.92
N THR A 87 -30.58 -12.51 3.54
CA THR A 87 -31.91 -13.14 3.55
C THR A 87 -32.24 -13.61 4.96
N GLU A 88 -33.54 -13.92 5.22
CA GLU A 88 -33.93 -14.56 6.46
C GLU A 88 -33.60 -16.05 6.44
N GLY A 89 -33.18 -16.58 7.58
CA GLY A 89 -32.93 -18.00 7.79
C GLY A 89 -31.48 -18.34 8.15
N PRO A 90 -31.26 -19.55 8.69
CA PRO A 90 -29.99 -19.97 9.24
C PRO A 90 -28.88 -20.18 8.18
N GLU A 91 -29.27 -20.39 6.92
CA GLU A 91 -28.33 -20.56 5.80
C GLU A 91 -28.12 -19.26 4.98
N SER A 92 -28.53 -18.12 5.55
CA SER A 92 -28.36 -16.83 4.89
C SER A 92 -26.90 -16.45 4.81
N ASP A 93 -26.50 -15.95 3.64
CA ASP A 93 -25.23 -15.24 3.53
C ASP A 93 -25.24 -13.99 4.39
N GLY A 94 -24.09 -13.67 4.95
CA GLY A 94 -23.83 -12.38 5.56
C GLY A 94 -23.01 -11.48 4.63
N ILE A 95 -23.37 -10.22 4.60
CA ILE A 95 -22.50 -9.16 4.04
C ILE A 95 -21.75 -8.53 5.20
N VAL A 96 -20.43 -8.53 5.09
CA VAL A 96 -19.54 -7.83 6.02
C VAL A 96 -19.03 -6.59 5.33
N THR A 97 -19.18 -5.45 6.00
CA THR A 97 -18.61 -4.17 5.58
C THR A 97 -17.56 -3.74 6.60
N VAL A 98 -16.38 -3.42 6.12
CA VAL A 98 -15.25 -2.93 6.92
C VAL A 98 -14.87 -1.53 6.43
N LEU A 99 -14.65 -0.61 7.34
CA LEU A 99 -14.10 0.71 7.07
C LEU A 99 -12.79 0.86 7.82
N ILE A 100 -11.71 1.14 7.11
CA ILE A 100 -10.39 1.40 7.69
C ILE A 100 -9.91 2.82 7.39
N ALA A 101 -8.99 3.30 8.22
CA ALA A 101 -8.20 4.51 7.99
C ALA A 101 -6.72 4.15 7.98
N PRO A 102 -5.86 4.97 7.35
CA PRO A 102 -4.41 4.80 7.40
C PRO A 102 -3.90 4.74 8.84
N PRO A 103 -2.67 4.22 9.06
CA PRO A 103 -2.04 4.27 10.37
C PRO A 103 -2.03 5.67 10.96
N ALA A 104 -2.03 5.78 12.29
CA ALA A 104 -1.99 7.08 12.99
C ALA A 104 -0.70 7.88 12.69
N THR A 105 0.35 7.19 12.25
CA THR A 105 1.63 7.77 11.84
C THR A 105 1.62 8.34 10.42
N ALA A 106 0.57 8.10 9.64
CA ALA A 106 0.44 8.66 8.30
C ALA A 106 0.32 10.20 8.36
N ALA A 107 1.05 10.90 7.49
CA ALA A 107 1.09 12.35 7.45
C ALA A 107 0.35 12.91 6.23
N GLY A 108 -0.11 14.16 6.34
CA GLY A 108 -0.73 14.89 5.23
C GLY A 108 -2.13 14.41 4.87
N ALA A 109 -2.51 14.57 3.60
CA ALA A 109 -3.83 14.19 3.08
C ALA A 109 -4.16 12.70 3.26
N ARG A 110 -3.16 11.85 3.36
CA ARG A 110 -3.29 10.40 3.59
C ARG A 110 -3.87 10.06 4.97
N ALA A 111 -3.63 10.90 5.97
CA ALA A 111 -4.12 10.66 7.34
C ALA A 111 -5.66 10.67 7.45
N SER A 112 -6.36 11.30 6.51
CA SER A 112 -7.82 11.44 6.49
C SER A 112 -8.53 10.42 5.61
N GLY A 113 -7.79 9.59 4.85
CA GLY A 113 -8.34 8.56 3.97
C GLY A 113 -9.29 7.62 4.70
N ARG A 114 -10.31 7.14 3.99
CA ARG A 114 -11.26 6.14 4.47
C ARG A 114 -11.47 5.11 3.37
N TYR A 115 -11.19 3.86 3.69
CA TYR A 115 -11.22 2.76 2.73
C TYR A 115 -12.22 1.73 3.18
N ARG A 116 -13.26 1.54 2.38
CA ARG A 116 -14.32 0.57 2.64
C ARG A 116 -14.01 -0.73 1.91
N GLY A 117 -14.14 -1.85 2.58
CA GLY A 117 -14.15 -3.18 1.99
C GLY A 117 -15.48 -3.85 2.27
N GLU A 118 -15.91 -4.74 1.40
CA GLU A 118 -17.14 -5.50 1.53
C GLU A 118 -16.94 -6.90 0.97
N ALA A 119 -17.46 -7.89 1.67
CA ALA A 119 -17.47 -9.27 1.21
C ALA A 119 -18.77 -9.96 1.66
N ARG A 120 -19.17 -10.98 0.88
CA ARG A 120 -20.38 -11.76 1.13
C ARG A 120 -20.03 -13.24 1.23
N SER A 121 -20.47 -13.89 2.29
CA SER A 121 -20.28 -15.33 2.48
C SER A 121 -21.26 -15.86 3.52
N ALA A 122 -21.61 -17.14 3.45
CA ALA A 122 -22.25 -17.86 4.53
C ALA A 122 -21.32 -17.97 5.76
N ASN A 123 -19.99 -17.92 5.56
CA ASN A 123 -19.02 -17.90 6.64
C ASN A 123 -18.60 -16.45 6.96
N ILE A 124 -19.20 -15.88 7.99
CA ILE A 124 -18.96 -14.50 8.44
C ILE A 124 -17.48 -14.25 8.78
N ILE A 125 -16.75 -15.25 9.27
CA ILE A 125 -15.33 -15.10 9.59
C ILE A 125 -14.51 -14.94 8.30
N ALA A 126 -14.78 -15.76 7.29
CA ALA A 126 -14.14 -15.61 5.98
C ALA A 126 -14.47 -14.25 5.35
N ALA A 127 -15.76 -13.88 5.30
CA ALA A 127 -16.22 -12.59 4.80
C ALA A 127 -15.56 -11.41 5.53
N SER A 128 -15.31 -11.52 6.84
CA SER A 128 -14.62 -10.47 7.61
C SER A 128 -13.19 -10.24 7.12
N VAL A 129 -12.44 -11.31 6.91
CA VAL A 129 -11.04 -11.20 6.44
C VAL A 129 -10.99 -10.72 4.99
N GLU A 130 -11.86 -11.21 4.12
CA GLU A 130 -11.97 -10.78 2.72
C GLU A 130 -12.36 -9.30 2.60
N ALA A 131 -13.33 -8.84 3.39
CA ALA A 131 -13.70 -7.42 3.46
C ALA A 131 -12.53 -6.54 3.93
N TYR A 132 -11.77 -7.01 4.93
CA TYR A 132 -10.59 -6.30 5.42
C TYR A 132 -9.50 -6.21 4.35
N LEU A 133 -9.19 -7.30 3.65
CA LEU A 133 -8.23 -7.30 2.53
C LEU A 133 -8.69 -6.40 1.37
N THR A 134 -10.00 -6.39 1.08
CA THR A 134 -10.57 -5.48 0.07
C THR A 134 -10.35 -4.01 0.44
N ALA A 135 -10.50 -3.65 1.71
CA ALA A 135 -10.23 -2.30 2.20
C ALA A 135 -8.73 -1.97 2.12
N ILE A 136 -7.85 -2.91 2.48
CA ILE A 136 -6.38 -2.77 2.36
C ILE A 136 -5.96 -2.60 0.90
N ASN A 137 -6.50 -3.37 -0.03
CA ASN A 137 -6.22 -3.22 -1.46
C ASN A 137 -6.53 -1.80 -1.97
N ARG A 138 -7.64 -1.20 -1.51
CA ARG A 138 -8.00 0.18 -1.85
C ARG A 138 -7.01 1.19 -1.25
N LEU A 139 -6.59 0.98 -0.02
CA LEU A 139 -5.57 1.81 0.63
C LEU A 139 -4.25 1.76 -0.13
N LEU A 140 -3.78 0.56 -0.49
CA LEU A 140 -2.53 0.38 -1.23
C LEU A 140 -2.58 0.99 -2.64
N ALA A 141 -3.70 0.85 -3.35
CA ALA A 141 -3.89 1.45 -4.67
C ALA A 141 -3.78 2.99 -4.63
N GLU A 142 -4.31 3.63 -3.58
CA GLU A 142 -4.20 5.09 -3.42
C GLU A 142 -2.80 5.52 -2.96
N GLU A 143 -2.15 4.75 -2.07
CA GLU A 143 -0.76 5.00 -1.66
C GLU A 143 0.20 4.89 -2.86
N HIS A 144 0.01 3.91 -3.74
CA HIS A 144 0.80 3.77 -4.96
C HIS A 144 0.60 4.97 -5.90
N TRP A 145 -0.63 5.44 -6.10
CA TRP A 145 -0.93 6.64 -6.89
C TRP A 145 -0.28 7.88 -6.30
N ALA A 146 -0.41 8.09 -4.98
CA ALA A 146 0.19 9.23 -4.30
C ALA A 146 1.72 9.21 -4.39
N GLY A 147 2.36 8.05 -4.22
CA GLY A 147 3.81 7.88 -4.39
C GLY A 147 4.27 8.22 -5.81
N ALA A 148 3.59 7.73 -6.83
CA ALA A 148 3.90 8.01 -8.23
C ALA A 148 3.77 9.50 -8.58
N THR A 149 2.76 10.19 -8.05
CA THR A 149 2.57 11.63 -8.27
C THR A 149 3.61 12.48 -7.56
N GLU A 150 4.04 12.10 -6.35
CA GLU A 150 5.14 12.76 -5.63
C GLU A 150 6.48 12.62 -6.34
N GLU A 151 6.82 11.43 -6.83
CA GLU A 151 8.04 11.20 -7.61
C GLU A 151 8.04 12.00 -8.92
N ALA A 152 6.91 12.08 -9.62
CA ALA A 152 6.78 12.90 -10.82
C ALA A 152 6.94 14.39 -10.51
N GLY A 153 6.38 14.87 -9.39
CA GLY A 153 6.55 16.24 -8.89
C GLY A 153 7.99 16.57 -8.53
N ASN A 154 8.68 15.65 -7.86
CA ASN A 154 10.08 15.81 -7.48
C ASN A 154 11.01 15.81 -8.69
N ARG A 155 10.76 14.95 -9.69
CA ARG A 155 11.50 14.96 -10.97
C ARG A 155 11.30 16.28 -11.74
N LYS A 156 10.11 16.84 -11.74
CA LYS A 156 9.83 18.14 -12.36
C LYS A 156 10.56 19.29 -11.66
N ARG A 157 10.61 19.30 -10.33
CA ARG A 157 11.36 20.28 -9.53
C ARG A 157 12.86 20.17 -9.73
N ALA A 158 13.41 18.96 -9.76
CA ALA A 158 14.83 18.73 -10.01
C ALA A 158 15.23 19.20 -11.41
N ARG A 159 14.42 18.95 -12.45
CA ARG A 159 14.66 19.47 -13.81
C ARG A 159 14.61 20.99 -13.88
N ALA A 160 13.67 21.61 -13.17
CA ALA A 160 13.57 23.08 -13.13
C ALA A 160 14.76 23.73 -12.40
N ALA A 161 15.25 23.11 -11.32
CA ALA A 161 16.45 23.56 -10.61
C ALA A 161 17.71 23.45 -11.48
N ALA A 162 17.91 22.31 -12.14
CA ALA A 162 19.05 22.09 -13.05
C ALA A 162 19.04 23.08 -14.24
N ALA A 163 17.88 23.34 -14.83
CA ALA A 163 17.74 24.35 -15.90
C ALA A 163 18.01 25.78 -15.41
N GLY A 164 17.67 26.08 -14.14
CA GLY A 164 18.00 27.37 -13.51
C GLY A 164 19.50 27.56 -13.25
N GLU A 165 20.18 26.49 -12.83
CA GLU A 165 21.63 26.48 -12.64
C GLU A 165 22.41 26.63 -13.97
N GLN A 166 21.99 25.90 -15.01
CA GLN A 166 22.57 26.06 -16.35
C GLN A 166 22.43 27.49 -16.88
N ARG A 167 21.27 28.10 -16.76
CA ARG A 167 21.04 29.48 -17.18
C ARG A 167 21.85 30.49 -16.38
N ARG A 168 22.11 30.25 -15.08
CA ARG A 168 23.02 31.09 -14.28
C ARG A 168 24.48 30.95 -14.69
N ALA A 169 24.94 29.73 -15.04
CA ALA A 169 26.28 29.50 -15.53
C ALA A 169 26.50 30.19 -16.86
N GLU A 170 25.58 30.11 -17.82
CA GLU A 170 25.65 30.81 -19.10
C GLU A 170 25.70 32.35 -18.95
N ILE A 171 24.93 32.92 -17.99
CA ILE A 171 24.95 34.36 -17.71
C ILE A 171 26.29 34.78 -17.09
N ASN A 172 26.89 33.97 -16.21
CA ASN A 172 28.18 34.26 -15.63
C ASN A 172 29.31 34.17 -16.66
N GLU A 173 29.29 33.15 -17.53
CA GLU A 173 30.26 32.97 -18.58
C GLU A 173 30.23 34.14 -19.58
N SER A 174 29.04 34.59 -19.99
CA SER A 174 28.87 35.77 -20.85
C SER A 174 29.20 37.08 -20.14
N ALA A 175 29.16 37.15 -18.80
CA ALA A 175 29.59 38.33 -18.05
C ALA A 175 31.10 38.38 -17.83
N GLU A 176 31.80 37.24 -17.80
CA GLU A 176 33.27 37.18 -17.74
C GLU A 176 33.93 37.52 -19.10
N ASP A 177 33.29 37.14 -20.21
CA ASP A 177 33.75 37.53 -21.57
C ASP A 177 33.50 39.01 -21.87
N ALA A 178 32.64 39.70 -21.16
CA ALA A 178 32.40 41.12 -21.23
C ALA A 178 33.36 41.90 -20.31
N ASN A 179 34.66 41.60 -20.35
CA ASN A 179 35.67 42.35 -19.60
C ASN A 179 35.89 43.72 -20.23
N ILE A 180 35.22 44.73 -19.69
CA ILE A 180 35.15 46.13 -20.16
C ILE A 180 36.50 46.89 -19.97
N THR A 181 37.52 46.24 -19.46
CA THR A 181 38.83 46.87 -19.19
C THR A 181 39.67 47.18 -20.44
N ASP A 182 39.34 46.57 -21.58
CA ASP A 182 40.03 46.86 -22.85
C ASP A 182 39.71 48.24 -23.46
N TRP A 183 38.71 48.93 -22.92
CA TRP A 183 38.30 50.26 -23.40
C TRP A 183 39.12 51.39 -22.83
N PHE A 184 39.87 51.19 -21.76
CA PHE A 184 40.66 52.25 -21.09
C PHE A 184 42.14 52.25 -21.41
N ASN A 185 42.64 51.38 -22.28
CA ASN A 185 44.06 51.27 -22.67
C ASN A 185 44.36 51.68 -24.14
N ARG A 186 43.59 52.59 -24.70
CA ARG A 186 43.95 53.21 -25.97
C ARG A 186 44.15 54.70 -25.83
#